data_b9943391f71a97b799ffcc03dcac8f4e
#
_entry.id   b9943391f71a97b799ffcc03dcac8f4e
#
_cell.length_a   1.000
_cell.length_b   1.000
_cell.length_c   1.000
_cell.angle_alpha   90.00
_cell.angle_beta   90.00
_cell.angle_gamma   90.00
#
_symmetry.space_group_name_H-M   'P 1'
#
loop_
_entity.id
_entity.type
_entity.pdbx_description
1 polymer ?
#
loop_
_entity_poly.entity_id
_entity_poly.type
_entity_poly.pdbx_seq_one_letter_code
_entity_poly.pdbx_strand_id
1 'polypeptide(L)'
;STLLASSAASDVYKRQIVGLDTRATMDLDTTIKGFTLTHEAIRKIFTEICAVQIADDVQFEIVGISDIRETDDYPGIRVALKANYSPISVPLTVDVTTGDMITPREVEYTFSLLFDNRTISILAYNLETVLAKKLETVLSRNIANTRPKDYYDVHILYALRGAEYDKATLRRALERTTQKRGSGLILTDYPEIMKEIRESDTLRKLWEKYSREYEYAKDISFDDTCNTIQTIMDAIML
;
A
#
# COMPACT_ATOMS: atom_id res chain seq x y z
N SER A 1 -20.04 6.69 -7.54
CA SER A 1 -18.65 6.91 -7.12
C SER A 1 -18.04 5.58 -6.72
N THR A 2 -16.83 5.31 -7.18
CA THR A 2 -16.17 4.04 -6.94
C THR A 2 -15.01 4.26 -5.96
N LEU A 3 -15.05 3.58 -4.81
CA LEU A 3 -13.94 3.46 -3.88
C LEU A 3 -13.00 2.36 -4.37
N LEU A 4 -11.71 2.68 -4.53
CA LEU A 4 -10.67 1.73 -4.91
C LEU A 4 -9.77 1.47 -3.72
N ALA A 5 -9.69 0.23 -3.28
CA ALA A 5 -8.79 -0.16 -2.18
C ALA A 5 -7.37 -0.40 -2.71
N SER A 6 -6.38 0.36 -2.22
CA SER A 6 -4.99 0.24 -2.66
C SER A 6 -4.14 -0.66 -1.75
N SER A 7 -4.19 -0.46 -0.45
CA SER A 7 -3.40 -1.29 0.46
C SER A 7 -4.09 -2.59 0.79
N ALA A 8 -5.44 -2.63 0.75
CA ALA A 8 -6.16 -3.88 0.89
C ALA A 8 -5.68 -4.93 -0.12
N ALA A 9 -5.39 -4.54 -1.37
CA ALA A 9 -4.81 -5.46 -2.33
C ALA A 9 -3.43 -5.96 -1.89
N SER A 10 -2.53 -5.06 -1.49
CA SER A 10 -1.18 -5.42 -1.03
C SER A 10 -1.22 -6.30 0.23
N ASP A 11 -2.05 -5.97 1.20
CA ASP A 11 -2.15 -6.72 2.45
C ASP A 11 -2.99 -8.01 2.32
N VAL A 12 -4.00 -8.01 1.44
CA VAL A 12 -4.76 -9.21 1.07
C VAL A 12 -3.88 -10.17 0.26
N TYR A 13 -3.09 -9.68 -0.67
CA TYR A 13 -2.09 -10.49 -1.37
C TYR A 13 -1.12 -11.16 -0.38
N LYS A 14 -0.63 -10.43 0.61
CA LYS A 14 0.25 -10.97 1.65
C LYS A 14 -0.44 -12.05 2.50
N ARG A 15 -1.68 -11.82 2.95
CA ARG A 15 -2.42 -12.78 3.77
C ARG A 15 -2.72 -14.10 3.07
N GLN A 16 -3.06 -14.06 1.80
CA GLN A 16 -3.38 -15.28 1.05
C GLN A 16 -2.16 -16.12 0.70
N ILE A 17 -0.99 -15.51 0.61
CA ILE A 17 0.21 -16.16 0.09
C ILE A 17 1.18 -16.55 1.20
N VAL A 18 1.27 -15.79 2.29
CA VAL A 18 2.23 -16.01 3.39
C VAL A 18 1.56 -16.63 4.63
N GLY A 19 0.23 -16.80 4.65
CA GLY A 19 -0.52 -17.43 5.76
C GLY A 19 -0.98 -16.42 6.82
N LEU A 20 -1.63 -16.96 7.87
CA LEU A 20 -2.30 -16.18 8.94
C LEU A 20 -1.34 -15.37 9.84
N ASP A 21 -0.04 -15.68 9.82
CA ASP A 21 0.98 -15.01 10.63
C ASP A 21 1.42 -13.65 10.04
N THR A 22 0.92 -13.29 8.86
CA THR A 22 1.19 -11.98 8.29
C THR A 22 0.33 -10.92 8.96
N ARG A 23 1.00 -9.88 9.37
CA ARG A 23 0.52 -8.65 9.99
C ARG A 23 -0.94 -8.31 9.64
N ALA A 24 -1.79 -8.22 10.68
CA ALA A 24 -3.10 -7.59 10.55
C ALA A 24 -2.92 -6.09 10.23
N THR A 25 -3.43 -5.65 9.08
CA THR A 25 -3.49 -4.23 8.76
C THR A 25 -4.79 -3.67 9.33
N MET A 26 -4.66 -2.66 10.18
CA MET A 26 -5.80 -1.88 10.69
C MET A 26 -6.00 -0.58 9.88
N ASP A 27 -5.09 -0.30 8.95
CA ASP A 27 -5.13 0.85 8.07
C ASP A 27 -5.54 0.41 6.66
N LEU A 28 -6.60 1.00 6.15
CA LEU A 28 -7.11 0.76 4.80
C LEU A 28 -6.84 1.98 3.92
N ASP A 29 -5.92 1.88 2.97
CA ASP A 29 -5.70 2.94 1.99
C ASP A 29 -6.68 2.80 0.83
N THR A 30 -7.39 3.86 0.50
CA THR A 30 -8.37 3.89 -0.57
C THR A 30 -8.17 5.09 -1.49
N THR A 31 -8.58 4.96 -2.73
CA THR A 31 -8.62 6.07 -3.69
C THR A 31 -10.02 6.24 -4.24
N ILE A 32 -10.49 7.49 -4.29
CA ILE A 32 -11.77 7.84 -4.89
C ILE A 32 -11.53 8.43 -6.29
N LYS A 33 -12.29 7.97 -7.27
CA LYS A 33 -12.31 8.52 -8.63
C LYS A 33 -13.59 9.31 -8.89
N GLY A 34 -13.45 10.43 -9.63
CA GLY A 34 -14.59 11.21 -10.12
C GLY A 34 -15.33 11.98 -9.03
N PHE A 35 -14.65 12.34 -7.95
CA PHE A 35 -15.24 12.96 -6.79
C PHE A 35 -14.32 14.03 -6.19
N THR A 36 -14.89 15.14 -5.71
CA THR A 36 -14.11 16.14 -4.98
C THR A 36 -13.94 15.70 -3.54
N LEU A 37 -12.70 15.57 -3.11
CA LEU A 37 -12.36 15.14 -1.75
C LEU A 37 -12.60 16.30 -0.78
N THR A 38 -13.70 16.24 -0.03
CA THR A 38 -14.01 17.18 1.06
C THR A 38 -14.44 16.40 2.30
N HIS A 39 -14.21 16.98 3.48
CA HIS A 39 -14.65 16.37 4.74
C HIS A 39 -16.16 16.08 4.78
N GLU A 40 -16.97 16.99 4.25
CA GLU A 40 -18.43 16.83 4.19
C GLU A 40 -18.83 15.64 3.32
N ALA A 41 -18.25 15.56 2.13
CA ALA A 41 -18.51 14.49 1.18
C ALA A 41 -18.08 13.12 1.72
N ILE A 42 -16.89 13.05 2.34
CA ILE A 42 -16.38 11.84 2.98
C ILE A 42 -17.27 11.44 4.16
N ARG A 43 -17.66 12.39 5.02
CA ARG A 43 -18.57 12.10 6.13
C ARG A 43 -19.88 11.51 5.63
N LYS A 44 -20.48 12.06 4.60
CA LYS A 44 -21.72 11.55 4.01
C LYS A 44 -21.55 10.10 3.52
N ILE A 45 -20.50 9.83 2.74
CA ILE A 45 -20.21 8.48 2.21
C ILE A 45 -20.03 7.47 3.35
N PHE A 46 -19.21 7.82 4.34
CA PHE A 46 -18.93 6.89 5.45
C PHE A 46 -20.13 6.73 6.39
N THR A 47 -20.98 7.73 6.52
CA THR A 47 -22.25 7.59 7.24
C THR A 47 -23.17 6.58 6.53
N GLU A 48 -23.27 6.65 5.20
CA GLU A 48 -24.04 5.68 4.42
C GLU A 48 -23.44 4.27 4.51
N ILE A 49 -22.10 4.13 4.47
CA ILE A 49 -21.40 2.85 4.63
C ILE A 49 -21.65 2.25 6.02
N CYS A 50 -21.49 3.03 7.08
CA CYS A 50 -21.72 2.56 8.46
C CYS A 50 -23.20 2.21 8.75
N ALA A 51 -24.14 2.75 7.98
CA ALA A 51 -25.55 2.46 8.11
C ALA A 51 -25.96 1.14 7.42
N VAL A 52 -25.08 0.52 6.61
CA VAL A 52 -25.38 -0.76 5.97
C VAL A 52 -25.47 -1.86 7.01
N GLN A 53 -26.63 -2.50 7.12
CA GLN A 53 -26.84 -3.61 8.03
C GLN A 53 -26.37 -4.91 7.36
N ILE A 54 -25.44 -5.59 8.00
CA ILE A 54 -24.97 -6.92 7.63
C ILE A 54 -25.31 -7.88 8.77
N ALA A 55 -25.65 -9.13 8.46
CA ALA A 55 -26.04 -10.13 9.47
C ALA A 55 -24.82 -10.71 10.20
N ASP A 56 -23.96 -9.85 10.77
CA ASP A 56 -22.74 -10.22 11.48
C ASP A 56 -22.61 -9.54 12.85
N ASP A 57 -23.66 -8.83 13.30
CA ASP A 57 -23.73 -8.10 14.57
C ASP A 57 -22.62 -7.04 14.77
N VAL A 58 -21.86 -6.70 13.72
CA VAL A 58 -20.83 -5.66 13.76
C VAL A 58 -21.43 -4.30 13.43
N GLN A 59 -21.19 -3.31 14.27
CA GLN A 59 -21.61 -1.93 14.06
C GLN A 59 -20.38 -1.03 13.89
N PHE A 60 -20.41 -0.18 12.87
CA PHE A 60 -19.37 0.79 12.61
C PHE A 60 -19.79 2.18 13.05
N GLU A 61 -18.84 2.89 13.70
CA GLU A 61 -19.01 4.27 14.16
C GLU A 61 -17.88 5.14 13.61
N ILE A 62 -18.21 6.34 13.12
CA ILE A 62 -17.21 7.35 12.73
C ILE A 62 -16.76 8.06 14.00
N VAL A 63 -15.48 7.88 14.34
CA VAL A 63 -14.85 8.52 15.50
C VAL A 63 -14.32 9.90 15.14
N GLY A 64 -13.74 10.05 13.95
CA GLY A 64 -13.17 11.32 13.51
C GLY A 64 -12.85 11.35 12.01
N ILE A 65 -12.71 12.56 11.50
CA ILE A 65 -12.26 12.82 10.13
C ILE A 65 -11.22 13.93 10.19
N SER A 66 -10.03 13.70 9.60
CA SER A 66 -8.91 14.65 9.62
C SER A 66 -8.14 14.59 8.30
N ASP A 67 -7.38 15.63 8.03
CA ASP A 67 -6.47 15.64 6.88
C ASP A 67 -5.23 14.76 7.17
N ILE A 68 -4.73 14.05 6.15
CA ILE A 68 -3.57 13.15 6.30
C ILE A 68 -2.27 13.94 6.36
N ARG A 69 -2.18 15.05 5.62
CA ARG A 69 -1.04 16.00 5.63
C ARG A 69 -1.50 17.35 5.13
N GLU A 70 -1.22 18.40 5.88
CA GLU A 70 -1.54 19.78 5.49
C GLU A 70 -0.62 20.35 4.40
N THR A 71 0.54 19.71 4.15
CA THR A 71 1.63 20.25 3.32
C THR A 71 1.93 19.50 2.04
N ASP A 72 1.23 18.40 1.74
CA ASP A 72 1.46 17.64 0.51
C ASP A 72 0.56 18.14 -0.63
N ASP A 73 1.09 18.13 -1.85
CA ASP A 73 0.36 18.41 -3.11
C ASP A 73 -0.82 17.44 -3.38
N TYR A 74 -1.02 16.47 -2.49
CA TYR A 74 -2.06 15.44 -2.57
C TYR A 74 -2.92 15.45 -1.32
N PRO A 75 -4.10 16.07 -1.37
CA PRO A 75 -5.02 16.03 -0.26
C PRO A 75 -5.47 14.59 0.01
N GLY A 76 -5.31 14.17 1.24
CA GLY A 76 -5.83 12.91 1.75
C GLY A 76 -6.67 13.17 3.00
N ILE A 77 -7.73 12.40 3.17
CA ILE A 77 -8.59 12.48 4.36
C ILE A 77 -8.53 11.14 5.08
N ARG A 78 -8.23 11.20 6.36
CA ARG A 78 -8.26 10.05 7.28
C ARG A 78 -9.61 9.97 7.97
N VAL A 79 -10.26 8.82 7.85
CA VAL A 79 -11.48 8.48 8.59
C VAL A 79 -11.13 7.47 9.67
N ALA A 80 -11.24 7.90 10.91
CA ALA A 80 -11.13 7.00 12.06
C ALA A 80 -12.50 6.38 12.34
N LEU A 81 -12.54 5.07 12.31
CA LEU A 81 -13.73 4.26 12.56
C LEU A 81 -13.53 3.39 13.80
N LYS A 82 -14.61 2.91 14.33
CA LYS A 82 -14.67 1.93 15.40
C LYS A 82 -15.63 0.83 15.01
N ALA A 83 -15.16 -0.40 14.97
CA ALA A 83 -15.98 -1.59 14.77
C ALA A 83 -16.37 -2.15 16.15
N ASN A 84 -17.63 -2.20 16.44
CA ASN A 84 -18.19 -2.66 17.72
C ASN A 84 -18.88 -4.01 17.52
N TYR A 85 -18.40 -5.02 18.24
CA TYR A 85 -19.00 -6.34 18.39
C TYR A 85 -18.94 -6.70 19.87
N SER A 86 -20.07 -6.53 20.59
CA SER A 86 -20.10 -6.60 22.06
C SER A 86 -19.52 -7.91 22.61
N PRO A 87 -18.57 -7.89 23.58
CA PRO A 87 -18.00 -6.72 24.27
C PRO A 87 -16.74 -6.13 23.59
N ILE A 88 -16.39 -6.56 22.39
CA ILE A 88 -15.17 -6.18 21.68
C ILE A 88 -15.40 -4.90 20.87
N SER A 89 -14.39 -4.05 20.87
CA SER A 89 -14.36 -2.83 20.07
C SER A 89 -12.98 -2.64 19.47
N VAL A 90 -12.90 -2.50 18.14
CA VAL A 90 -11.65 -2.42 17.40
C VAL A 90 -11.57 -1.09 16.64
N PRO A 91 -10.51 -0.28 16.84
CA PRO A 91 -10.28 0.89 16.03
C PRO A 91 -9.82 0.50 14.63
N LEU A 92 -10.31 1.22 13.63
CA LEU A 92 -9.94 1.09 12.21
C LEU A 92 -9.63 2.46 11.63
N THR A 93 -8.70 2.52 10.70
CA THR A 93 -8.38 3.75 9.98
C THR A 93 -8.53 3.54 8.48
N VAL A 94 -9.23 4.47 7.82
CA VAL A 94 -9.35 4.48 6.36
C VAL A 94 -8.75 5.78 5.84
N ASP A 95 -7.65 5.65 5.10
CA ASP A 95 -7.01 6.75 4.41
C ASP A 95 -7.59 6.88 3.01
N VAL A 96 -8.23 8.01 2.74
CA VAL A 96 -8.91 8.28 1.47
C VAL A 96 -8.12 9.33 0.71
N THR A 97 -7.64 8.96 -0.48
CA THR A 97 -6.92 9.85 -1.40
C THR A 97 -7.67 10.03 -2.70
N THR A 98 -7.26 10.98 -3.51
CA THR A 98 -7.78 11.15 -4.87
C THR A 98 -6.65 11.23 -5.88
N GLY A 99 -7.01 10.93 -7.13
CA GLY A 99 -6.13 11.18 -8.26
C GLY A 99 -4.95 10.21 -8.38
N ASP A 100 -4.90 9.11 -7.66
CA ASP A 100 -3.87 8.09 -7.85
C ASP A 100 -3.84 7.58 -9.30
N MET A 101 -2.63 7.51 -9.85
CA MET A 101 -2.42 7.00 -11.19
C MET A 101 -2.40 5.47 -11.16
N ILE A 102 -3.43 4.85 -11.73
CA ILE A 102 -3.52 3.39 -11.86
C ILE A 102 -3.22 3.03 -13.30
N THR A 103 -2.29 2.13 -13.52
CA THR A 103 -1.79 1.80 -14.86
C THR A 103 -1.82 0.28 -15.10
N PRO A 104 -2.51 -0.23 -16.11
CA PRO A 104 -3.35 0.50 -17.05
C PRO A 104 -4.71 0.92 -16.47
N ARG A 105 -5.25 0.12 -15.54
CA ARG A 105 -6.53 0.34 -14.85
C ARG A 105 -6.61 -0.50 -13.56
N GLU A 106 -7.60 -0.23 -12.75
CA GLU A 106 -7.99 -1.07 -11.63
C GLU A 106 -8.38 -2.48 -12.08
N VAL A 107 -8.19 -3.43 -11.17
CA VAL A 107 -8.59 -4.83 -11.34
C VAL A 107 -9.64 -5.20 -10.31
N GLU A 108 -10.59 -6.03 -10.70
CA GLU A 108 -11.49 -6.66 -9.74
C GLU A 108 -10.74 -7.77 -9.03
N TYR A 109 -10.70 -7.69 -7.72
CA TYR A 109 -10.05 -8.68 -6.88
C TYR A 109 -11.07 -9.31 -5.94
N THR A 110 -11.17 -10.63 -6.00
CA THR A 110 -12.09 -11.41 -5.16
C THR A 110 -11.29 -12.14 -4.09
N PHE A 111 -11.70 -12.01 -2.85
CA PHE A 111 -11.10 -12.73 -1.73
C PHE A 111 -12.15 -13.41 -0.86
N SER A 112 -11.76 -14.53 -0.26
CA SER A 112 -12.57 -15.28 0.68
C SER A 112 -12.48 -14.67 2.08
N LEU A 113 -13.60 -14.61 2.79
CA LEU A 113 -13.62 -14.21 4.19
C LEU A 113 -12.97 -15.28 5.05
N LEU A 114 -12.30 -14.87 6.14
CA LEU A 114 -11.55 -15.79 7.00
C LEU A 114 -12.45 -16.79 7.78
N PHE A 115 -13.66 -16.36 8.12
CA PHE A 115 -14.55 -17.12 8.99
C PHE A 115 -15.89 -17.47 8.31
N ASP A 116 -15.97 -17.28 7.00
CA ASP A 116 -17.18 -17.50 6.22
C ASP A 116 -16.80 -18.00 4.83
N ASN A 117 -17.64 -18.83 4.23
CA ASN A 117 -17.47 -19.33 2.87
C ASN A 117 -17.83 -18.28 1.79
N ARG A 118 -18.17 -17.06 2.18
CA ARG A 118 -18.47 -15.97 1.26
C ARG A 118 -17.18 -15.37 0.68
N THR A 119 -17.32 -14.84 -0.50
CA THR A 119 -16.28 -14.04 -1.17
C THR A 119 -16.72 -12.60 -1.31
N ILE A 120 -15.75 -11.68 -1.26
CA ILE A 120 -15.97 -10.26 -1.50
C ILE A 120 -15.13 -9.85 -2.70
N SER A 121 -15.75 -9.17 -3.67
CA SER A 121 -15.06 -8.56 -4.80
C SER A 121 -14.92 -7.06 -4.57
N ILE A 122 -13.70 -6.57 -4.71
CA ILE A 122 -13.37 -5.15 -4.63
C ILE A 122 -12.56 -4.71 -5.84
N LEU A 123 -12.67 -3.44 -6.21
CA LEU A 123 -11.75 -2.85 -7.16
C LEU A 123 -10.45 -2.50 -6.44
N ALA A 124 -9.33 -3.00 -6.95
CA ALA A 124 -8.01 -2.85 -6.36
C ALA A 124 -6.99 -2.37 -7.40
N TYR A 125 -5.83 -1.92 -6.91
CA TYR A 125 -4.70 -1.65 -7.80
C TYR A 125 -4.16 -2.97 -8.34
N ASN A 126 -3.75 -2.96 -9.60
CA ASN A 126 -2.97 -4.06 -10.16
C ASN A 126 -1.56 -4.10 -9.55
N LEU A 127 -0.90 -5.24 -9.70
CA LEU A 127 0.43 -5.49 -9.12
C LEU A 127 1.45 -4.42 -9.52
N GLU A 128 1.45 -4.03 -10.80
CA GLU A 128 2.38 -3.04 -11.35
C GLU A 128 2.20 -1.65 -10.72
N THR A 129 0.96 -1.23 -10.49
CA THR A 129 0.70 0.05 -9.80
C THR A 129 1.19 0.01 -8.35
N VAL A 130 0.95 -1.11 -7.64
CA VAL A 130 1.43 -1.28 -6.26
C VAL A 130 2.96 -1.25 -6.21
N LEU A 131 3.63 -2.03 -7.07
CA LEU A 131 5.09 -2.05 -7.16
C LEU A 131 5.66 -0.68 -7.53
N ALA A 132 5.08 0.00 -8.51
CA ALA A 132 5.53 1.33 -8.94
C ALA A 132 5.48 2.36 -7.81
N LYS A 133 4.39 2.38 -7.03
CA LYS A 133 4.26 3.28 -5.86
C LYS A 133 5.28 2.96 -4.78
N LYS A 134 5.59 1.69 -4.54
CA LYS A 134 6.57 1.26 -3.55
C LYS A 134 8.00 1.55 -3.99
N LEU A 135 8.34 1.23 -5.24
CA LEU A 135 9.65 1.56 -5.82
C LEU A 135 9.92 3.05 -5.79
N GLU A 136 8.95 3.86 -6.25
CA GLU A 136 9.07 5.31 -6.19
C GLU A 136 9.29 5.81 -4.76
N THR A 137 8.54 5.30 -3.79
CA THR A 137 8.70 5.71 -2.38
C THR A 137 10.06 5.37 -1.82
N VAL A 138 10.61 4.19 -2.13
CA VAL A 138 11.95 3.79 -1.68
C VAL A 138 13.02 4.67 -2.32
N LEU A 139 12.97 4.83 -3.64
CA LEU A 139 13.99 5.55 -4.39
C LEU A 139 13.95 7.06 -4.15
N SER A 140 12.76 7.67 -4.11
CA SER A 140 12.62 9.12 -3.90
C SER A 140 13.02 9.55 -2.49
N ARG A 141 12.80 8.71 -1.48
CA ARG A 141 13.22 8.98 -0.11
C ARG A 141 14.69 8.64 0.16
N ASN A 142 15.27 7.76 -0.64
CA ASN A 142 16.66 7.36 -0.56
C ASN A 142 17.06 7.02 0.90
N ILE A 143 18.18 7.53 1.40
CA ILE A 143 18.66 7.30 2.78
C ILE A 143 17.78 7.92 3.86
N ALA A 144 16.88 8.83 3.51
CA ALA A 144 15.88 9.39 4.42
C ALA A 144 14.66 8.48 4.63
N ASN A 145 14.59 7.33 3.97
CA ASN A 145 13.50 6.39 4.15
C ASN A 145 13.63 5.63 5.48
N THR A 146 12.90 6.07 6.50
CA THR A 146 12.87 5.43 7.83
C THR A 146 11.86 4.29 7.94
N ARG A 147 11.35 3.76 6.81
CA ARG A 147 10.27 2.76 6.76
C ARG A 147 10.77 1.43 6.18
N PRO A 148 11.37 0.53 6.97
CA PRO A 148 11.85 -0.79 6.50
C PRO A 148 10.75 -1.62 5.82
N LYS A 149 9.49 -1.41 6.21
CA LYS A 149 8.31 -2.04 5.62
C LYS A 149 8.25 -1.84 4.09
N ASP A 150 8.66 -0.69 3.57
CA ASP A 150 8.60 -0.43 2.13
C ASP A 150 9.55 -1.35 1.35
N TYR A 151 10.73 -1.63 1.90
CA TYR A 151 11.70 -2.60 1.35
C TYR A 151 11.15 -4.02 1.41
N TYR A 152 10.59 -4.41 2.57
CA TYR A 152 9.94 -5.70 2.73
C TYR A 152 8.81 -5.90 1.71
N ASP A 153 7.95 -4.89 1.55
CA ASP A 153 6.80 -4.95 0.66
C ASP A 153 7.21 -5.18 -0.80
N VAL A 154 8.25 -4.50 -1.28
CA VAL A 154 8.79 -4.73 -2.65
C VAL A 154 9.34 -6.15 -2.77
N HIS A 155 10.16 -6.58 -1.80
CA HIS A 155 10.79 -7.88 -1.82
C HIS A 155 9.77 -9.02 -1.84
N ILE A 156 8.80 -8.99 -0.96
CA ILE A 156 7.81 -10.07 -0.84
C ILE A 156 6.84 -10.10 -2.04
N LEU A 157 6.42 -8.96 -2.55
CA LEU A 157 5.59 -8.89 -3.74
C LEU A 157 6.32 -9.49 -4.95
N TYR A 158 7.60 -9.17 -5.11
CA TYR A 158 8.42 -9.75 -6.17
C TYR A 158 8.64 -11.24 -5.98
N ALA A 159 9.00 -11.69 -4.78
CA ALA A 159 9.23 -13.11 -4.51
C ALA A 159 8.00 -13.98 -4.77
N LEU A 160 6.81 -13.45 -4.47
CA LEU A 160 5.56 -14.20 -4.60
C LEU A 160 4.88 -14.07 -5.97
N ARG A 161 5.02 -12.93 -6.63
CA ARG A 161 4.29 -12.58 -7.84
C ARG A 161 5.19 -12.02 -8.96
N GLY A 162 6.51 -12.08 -8.80
CA GLY A 162 7.44 -11.51 -9.78
C GLY A 162 7.37 -12.12 -11.18
N ALA A 163 6.84 -13.33 -11.32
CA ALA A 163 6.59 -13.94 -12.63
C ALA A 163 5.34 -13.39 -13.35
N GLU A 164 4.48 -12.63 -12.65
CA GLU A 164 3.16 -12.24 -13.15
C GLU A 164 3.13 -10.79 -13.66
N TYR A 165 4.03 -9.91 -13.22
CA TYR A 165 4.00 -8.52 -13.66
C TYR A 165 4.51 -8.36 -15.10
N ASP A 166 3.85 -7.49 -15.84
CA ASP A 166 4.30 -7.05 -17.16
C ASP A 166 5.29 -5.89 -17.03
N LYS A 167 6.53 -6.10 -17.51
CA LYS A 167 7.63 -5.13 -17.39
C LYS A 167 7.29 -3.78 -18.02
N ALA A 168 6.66 -3.79 -19.21
CA ALA A 168 6.31 -2.56 -19.91
C ALA A 168 5.21 -1.80 -19.16
N THR A 169 4.28 -2.50 -18.54
CA THR A 169 3.22 -1.90 -17.73
C THR A 169 3.79 -1.34 -16.43
N LEU A 170 4.70 -2.07 -15.75
CA LEU A 170 5.37 -1.58 -14.54
C LEU A 170 6.20 -0.31 -14.84
N ARG A 171 6.95 -0.30 -15.93
CA ARG A 171 7.69 0.89 -16.38
C ARG A 171 6.75 2.09 -16.55
N ARG A 172 5.67 1.93 -17.31
CA ARG A 172 4.67 3.00 -17.51
C ARG A 172 4.02 3.44 -16.19
N ALA A 173 3.75 2.50 -15.28
CA ALA A 173 3.20 2.81 -13.97
C ALA A 173 4.18 3.64 -13.14
N LEU A 174 5.48 3.29 -13.16
CA LEU A 174 6.53 4.02 -12.46
C LEU A 174 6.72 5.43 -13.06
N GLU A 175 6.81 5.55 -14.39
CA GLU A 175 6.93 6.83 -15.10
C GLU A 175 5.76 7.77 -14.74
N ARG A 176 4.52 7.28 -14.73
CA ARG A 176 3.35 8.08 -14.37
C ARG A 176 3.35 8.46 -12.88
N THR A 177 3.78 7.55 -12.01
CA THR A 177 3.87 7.80 -10.57
C THR A 177 4.91 8.87 -10.28
N THR A 178 6.10 8.76 -10.88
CA THR A 178 7.19 9.73 -10.71
C THR A 178 6.83 11.10 -11.29
N GLN A 179 6.22 11.13 -12.47
CA GLN A 179 5.74 12.38 -13.07
C GLN A 179 4.76 13.09 -12.14
N LYS A 180 3.81 12.35 -11.60
CA LYS A 180 2.82 12.89 -10.69
C LYS A 180 3.42 13.42 -9.40
N ARG A 181 4.44 12.74 -8.85
CA ARG A 181 5.09 13.10 -7.58
C ARG A 181 6.28 14.03 -7.74
N GLY A 182 6.60 14.45 -8.96
CA GLY A 182 7.76 15.30 -9.23
C GLY A 182 9.11 14.62 -8.99
N SER A 183 9.16 13.29 -8.93
CA SER A 183 10.35 12.48 -8.62
C SER A 183 11.00 11.84 -9.86
N GLY A 184 10.78 12.41 -11.06
CA GLY A 184 11.22 11.83 -12.33
C GLY A 184 12.70 11.47 -12.44
N LEU A 185 13.57 12.17 -11.73
CA LEU A 185 15.02 11.91 -11.72
C LEU A 185 15.38 10.51 -11.21
N ILE A 186 14.56 9.88 -10.38
CA ILE A 186 14.85 8.52 -9.91
C ILE A 186 14.90 7.49 -11.04
N LEU A 187 14.31 7.77 -12.20
CA LEU A 187 14.33 6.85 -13.34
C LEU A 187 15.72 6.75 -13.97
N THR A 188 16.51 7.81 -13.90
CA THR A 188 17.90 7.86 -14.41
C THR A 188 18.91 7.59 -13.31
N ASP A 189 18.66 8.09 -12.11
CA ASP A 189 19.62 8.14 -11.02
C ASP A 189 19.52 6.92 -10.08
N TYR A 190 18.58 5.98 -10.33
CA TYR A 190 18.38 4.82 -9.46
C TYR A 190 19.66 3.99 -9.19
N PRO A 191 20.63 3.85 -10.10
CA PRO A 191 21.85 3.08 -9.81
C PRO A 191 22.67 3.71 -8.68
N GLU A 192 22.83 5.04 -8.70
CA GLU A 192 23.56 5.77 -7.66
C GLU A 192 22.74 5.82 -6.35
N ILE A 193 21.43 6.04 -6.44
CA ILE A 193 20.51 5.98 -5.28
C ILE A 193 20.60 4.60 -4.60
N MET A 194 20.58 3.51 -5.36
CA MET A 194 20.69 2.16 -4.81
C MET A 194 22.05 1.90 -4.17
N LYS A 195 23.12 2.49 -4.69
CA LYS A 195 24.43 2.43 -4.05
C LYS A 195 24.42 3.14 -2.69
N GLU A 196 23.90 4.37 -2.62
CA GLU A 196 23.78 5.12 -1.36
C GLU A 196 22.93 4.36 -0.33
N ILE A 197 21.81 3.77 -0.75
CA ILE A 197 20.94 2.95 0.10
C ILE A 197 21.72 1.76 0.68
N ARG A 198 22.46 1.01 -0.15
CA ARG A 198 23.22 -0.17 0.27
C ARG A 198 24.34 0.18 1.26
N GLU A 199 24.97 1.33 1.07
CA GLU A 199 26.08 1.79 1.90
C GLU A 199 25.60 2.44 3.22
N SER A 200 24.29 2.65 3.39
CA SER A 200 23.72 3.31 4.57
C SER A 200 23.67 2.39 5.78
N ASP A 201 24.55 2.62 6.75
CA ASP A 201 24.53 1.94 8.06
C ASP A 201 23.22 2.19 8.83
N THR A 202 22.63 3.38 8.64
CA THR A 202 21.36 3.75 9.29
C THR A 202 20.22 2.86 8.80
N LEU A 203 20.09 2.69 7.49
CA LEU A 203 19.04 1.83 6.91
C LEU A 203 19.26 0.38 7.28
N ARG A 204 20.51 -0.11 7.29
CA ARG A 204 20.85 -1.46 7.71
C ARG A 204 20.44 -1.72 9.17
N LYS A 205 20.74 -0.80 10.09
CA LYS A 205 20.30 -0.90 11.49
C LYS A 205 18.78 -0.86 11.66
N LEU A 206 18.10 -0.03 10.86
CA LEU A 206 16.63 0.01 10.87
C LEU A 206 16.05 -1.32 10.38
N TRP A 207 16.63 -1.92 9.34
CA TRP A 207 16.23 -3.23 8.86
C TRP A 207 16.46 -4.33 9.89
N GLU A 208 17.63 -4.37 10.51
CA GLU A 208 17.95 -5.34 11.57
C GLU A 208 16.98 -5.26 12.76
N LYS A 209 16.57 -4.04 13.12
CA LYS A 209 15.54 -3.87 14.14
C LYS A 209 14.20 -4.43 13.67
N TYR A 210 13.80 -4.10 12.45
CA TYR A 210 12.55 -4.56 11.85
C TYR A 210 12.50 -6.09 11.72
N SER A 211 13.54 -6.71 11.19
CA SER A 211 13.59 -8.18 11.00
C SER A 211 13.60 -8.97 12.32
N ARG A 212 14.11 -8.36 13.42
CA ARG A 212 14.01 -8.96 14.76
C ARG A 212 12.62 -8.80 15.39
N GLU A 213 11.93 -7.71 15.07
CA GLU A 213 10.59 -7.43 15.60
C GLU A 213 9.50 -8.27 14.90
N TYR A 214 9.69 -8.56 13.61
CA TYR A 214 8.69 -9.25 12.78
C TYR A 214 9.19 -10.59 12.27
N GLU A 215 8.61 -11.69 12.78
CA GLU A 215 8.96 -13.08 12.45
C GLU A 215 8.97 -13.34 10.94
N TYR A 216 8.05 -12.77 10.19
CA TYR A 216 7.96 -12.91 8.74
C TYR A 216 9.12 -12.27 7.95
N ALA A 217 9.92 -11.42 8.59
CA ALA A 217 11.05 -10.74 7.96
C ALA A 217 12.40 -11.27 8.43
N LYS A 218 12.45 -12.20 9.41
CA LYS A 218 13.68 -12.61 10.09
C LYS A 218 14.73 -13.25 9.18
N ASP A 219 14.27 -13.99 8.16
CA ASP A 219 15.14 -14.73 7.26
C ASP A 219 15.51 -13.92 5.99
N ILE A 220 15.12 -12.65 5.93
CA ILE A 220 15.38 -11.75 4.81
C ILE A 220 16.46 -10.74 5.22
N SER A 221 17.57 -10.70 4.50
CA SER A 221 18.60 -9.70 4.74
C SER A 221 18.24 -8.34 4.09
N PHE A 222 18.84 -7.26 4.56
CA PHE A 222 18.72 -5.95 3.91
C PHE A 222 19.23 -6.00 2.47
N ASP A 223 20.31 -6.73 2.23
CA ASP A 223 20.90 -6.90 0.91
C ASP A 223 19.96 -7.65 -0.04
N ASP A 224 19.18 -8.63 0.42
CA ASP A 224 18.18 -9.32 -0.40
C ASP A 224 17.09 -8.35 -0.86
N THR A 225 16.65 -7.45 0.00
CA THR A 225 15.66 -6.43 -0.39
C THR A 225 16.22 -5.45 -1.40
N CYS A 226 17.46 -5.00 -1.21
CA CYS A 226 18.15 -4.12 -2.14
C CYS A 226 18.39 -4.81 -3.50
N ASN A 227 18.79 -6.09 -3.50
CA ASN A 227 18.97 -6.87 -4.72
C ASN A 227 17.67 -7.01 -5.50
N THR A 228 16.56 -7.21 -4.80
CA THR A 228 15.23 -7.28 -5.43
C THR A 228 14.88 -5.97 -6.13
N ILE A 229 15.04 -4.84 -5.44
CA ILE A 229 14.75 -3.51 -6.01
C ILE A 229 15.62 -3.26 -7.25
N GLN A 230 16.93 -3.53 -7.16
CA GLN A 230 17.84 -3.39 -8.27
C GLN A 230 17.43 -4.26 -9.46
N THR A 231 17.09 -5.55 -9.20
CA THR A 231 16.68 -6.50 -10.26
C THR A 231 15.42 -6.01 -10.98
N ILE A 232 14.45 -5.49 -10.24
CA ILE A 232 13.21 -4.96 -10.85
C ILE A 232 13.56 -3.73 -11.70
N MET A 233 14.33 -2.78 -11.15
CA MET A 233 14.68 -1.54 -11.85
C MET A 233 15.47 -1.84 -13.12
N ASP A 234 16.49 -2.68 -13.05
CA ASP A 234 17.27 -3.09 -14.22
C ASP A 234 16.40 -3.76 -15.30
N ALA A 235 15.44 -4.59 -14.87
CA ALA A 235 14.54 -5.29 -15.78
C ALA A 235 13.54 -4.39 -16.52
N ILE A 236 13.19 -3.24 -15.95
CA ILE A 236 12.21 -2.32 -16.54
C ILE A 236 12.83 -1.08 -17.19
N MET A 237 14.10 -0.79 -16.90
CA MET A 237 14.79 0.38 -17.45
C MET A 237 15.69 0.03 -18.66
N LEU A 238 15.99 -1.26 -18.86
CA LEU A 238 16.61 -1.79 -20.08
C LEU A 238 15.60 -1.89 -21.22
#